data_e8022375bd39dc05aa5a54f799ed1ed2
#
_entry.id   e8022375bd39dc05aa5a54f799ed1ed2
#
_cell.length_a   1.000
_cell.length_b   1.000
_cell.length_c   1.000
_cell.angle_alpha   90.00
_cell.angle_beta   90.00
_cell.angle_gamma   90.00
#
_symmetry.space_group_name_H-M   'P 1'
#
loop_
_entity.id
_entity.type
_entity.pdbx_description
1 polymer ?
#
loop_
_entity_poly.entity_id
_entity_poly.type
_entity_poly.pdbx_seq_one_letter_code
_entity_poly.pdbx_strand_id
1 'polypeptide(L)'
;MKHTKLALFACAALTLAAPAAAQVKLNGAGATFPNIIYQDWMLTYNKAHPDVQLNYQSIGSGGGIRQFSDGTVDFGGSDAPMTDSAIAAIQGNVLHIPTVLGAIVITYSAPGVSQQLKFTPDVIADIFLGKVTKWNDARLTSVNPGASLPATDIHAAGMKKAPGGRISKKSR
;
A
#
# COMPACT_ATOMS: atom_id res chain seq x y z
N MET A 1 -43.52 -2.83 55.97
CA MET A 1 -42.50 -3.86 55.68
C MET A 1 -42.42 -4.28 54.20
N LYS A 2 -43.36 -3.94 53.30
CA LYS A 2 -43.27 -4.30 51.84
C LYS A 2 -42.44 -3.34 51.01
N HIS A 3 -42.30 -2.07 51.42
CA HIS A 3 -41.54 -1.04 50.65
C HIS A 3 -40.02 -1.09 50.90
N THR A 4 -39.55 -1.61 52.04
CA THR A 4 -38.15 -1.74 52.39
C THR A 4 -37.42 -2.82 51.57
N LYS A 5 -38.12 -3.88 51.15
CA LYS A 5 -37.56 -4.95 50.32
C LYS A 5 -37.40 -4.54 48.85
N LEU A 6 -38.25 -3.61 48.38
CA LEU A 6 -38.16 -3.11 47.00
C LEU A 6 -36.98 -2.13 46.83
N ALA A 7 -36.66 -1.33 47.83
CA ALA A 7 -35.52 -0.42 47.81
C ALA A 7 -34.15 -1.12 47.82
N LEU A 8 -34.06 -2.27 48.55
CA LEU A 8 -32.82 -3.06 48.56
C LEU A 8 -32.54 -3.75 47.19
N PHE A 9 -33.59 -4.16 46.47
CA PHE A 9 -33.43 -4.75 45.14
C PHE A 9 -33.01 -3.71 44.07
N ALA A 10 -33.48 -2.48 44.18
CA ALA A 10 -33.10 -1.39 43.26
C ALA A 10 -31.64 -0.96 43.46
N CYS A 11 -31.13 -0.93 44.69
CA CYS A 11 -29.71 -0.64 44.96
C CYS A 11 -28.74 -1.75 44.46
N ALA A 12 -29.16 -3.03 44.54
CA ALA A 12 -28.33 -4.13 44.05
C ALA A 12 -28.19 -4.18 42.52
N ALA A 13 -29.17 -3.64 41.79
CA ALA A 13 -29.10 -3.57 40.30
C ALA A 13 -28.21 -2.47 39.78
N LEU A 14 -27.90 -1.41 40.56
CA LEU A 14 -27.01 -0.32 40.13
C LEU A 14 -25.50 -0.65 40.26
N THR A 15 -25.12 -1.69 40.99
CA THR A 15 -23.71 -2.04 41.20
C THR A 15 -23.08 -2.91 40.10
N LEU A 16 -23.88 -3.38 39.13
CA LEU A 16 -23.42 -4.25 38.04
C LEU A 16 -23.13 -3.53 36.72
N ALA A 17 -23.20 -2.19 36.70
CA ALA A 17 -22.70 -1.42 35.55
C ALA A 17 -21.18 -1.36 35.63
N ALA A 18 -20.48 -2.42 35.21
CA ALA A 18 -19.07 -2.34 34.92
C ALA A 18 -18.85 -1.21 33.89
N PRO A 19 -17.88 -0.29 34.10
CA PRO A 19 -17.59 0.72 33.10
C PRO A 19 -17.22 0.00 31.82
N ALA A 20 -18.03 0.13 30.78
CA ALA A 20 -17.64 -0.29 29.44
C ALA A 20 -16.44 0.57 29.07
N ALA A 21 -15.25 0.00 29.10
CA ALA A 21 -14.05 0.69 28.63
C ALA A 21 -14.33 1.13 27.19
N ALA A 22 -14.27 2.43 26.95
CA ALA A 22 -14.49 2.97 25.61
C ALA A 22 -13.41 2.42 24.68
N GLN A 23 -13.82 1.64 23.67
CA GLN A 23 -12.91 1.10 22.68
C GLN A 23 -12.34 2.23 21.82
N VAL A 24 -11.01 2.34 21.78
CA VAL A 24 -10.31 3.27 20.89
C VAL A 24 -10.39 2.71 19.45
N LYS A 25 -10.93 3.49 18.53
CA LYS A 25 -10.98 3.13 17.10
C LYS A 25 -10.05 4.03 16.32
N LEU A 26 -9.12 3.43 15.57
CA LEU A 26 -8.22 4.13 14.68
C LEU A 26 -8.43 3.62 13.26
N ASN A 27 -8.74 4.54 12.35
CA ASN A 27 -9.02 4.25 10.96
C ASN A 27 -7.91 4.82 10.08
N GLY A 28 -7.36 4.00 9.23
CA GLY A 28 -6.39 4.40 8.24
C GLY A 28 -6.87 4.14 6.82
N ALA A 29 -6.28 4.82 5.87
CA ALA A 29 -6.50 4.55 4.45
C ALA A 29 -5.27 4.87 3.63
N GLY A 30 -5.12 4.23 2.47
CA GLY A 30 -4.05 4.61 1.55
C GLY A 30 -3.47 3.48 0.71
N ALA A 31 -2.15 3.46 0.64
CA ALA A 31 -1.37 2.60 -0.24
C ALA A 31 -1.82 1.13 -0.23
N THR A 32 -1.88 0.56 -1.43
CA THR A 32 -2.30 -0.84 -1.60
C THR A 32 -1.14 -1.82 -1.36
N PHE A 33 0.09 -1.37 -1.61
CA PHE A 33 1.29 -2.20 -1.47
C PHE A 33 1.42 -2.85 -0.07
N PRO A 34 1.32 -2.12 1.07
CA PRO A 34 1.51 -2.70 2.38
C PRO A 34 0.25 -3.38 2.94
N ASN A 35 -0.88 -3.35 2.22
CA ASN A 35 -2.17 -3.75 2.77
C ASN A 35 -2.18 -5.17 3.36
N ILE A 36 -1.53 -6.15 2.72
CA ILE A 36 -1.53 -7.54 3.18
C ILE A 36 -0.89 -7.63 4.57
N ILE A 37 0.29 -7.04 4.74
CA ILE A 37 0.99 -7.09 6.03
C ILE A 37 0.29 -6.21 7.08
N TYR A 38 -0.32 -5.09 6.69
CA TYR A 38 -1.08 -4.26 7.61
C TYR A 38 -2.29 -4.99 8.18
N GLN A 39 -3.03 -5.74 7.36
CA GLN A 39 -4.15 -6.56 7.84
C GLN A 39 -3.69 -7.59 8.86
N ASP A 40 -2.56 -8.26 8.64
CA ASP A 40 -2.00 -9.25 9.56
C ASP A 40 -1.56 -8.60 10.88
N TRP A 41 -0.84 -7.47 10.82
CA TRP A 41 -0.43 -6.72 12.00
C TRP A 41 -1.63 -6.22 12.81
N MET A 42 -2.65 -5.67 12.15
CA MET A 42 -3.85 -5.18 12.82
C MET A 42 -4.64 -6.31 13.47
N LEU A 43 -4.77 -7.44 12.79
CA LEU A 43 -5.42 -8.62 13.36
C LEU A 43 -4.69 -9.11 14.63
N THR A 44 -3.37 -9.15 14.58
CA THR A 44 -2.53 -9.57 15.70
C THR A 44 -2.61 -8.58 16.86
N TYR A 45 -2.53 -7.28 16.54
CA TYR A 45 -2.62 -6.22 17.54
C TYR A 45 -3.98 -6.16 18.22
N ASN A 46 -5.07 -6.21 17.45
CA ASN A 46 -6.44 -6.19 17.98
C ASN A 46 -6.74 -7.40 18.90
N LYS A 47 -6.11 -8.57 18.64
CA LYS A 47 -6.21 -9.73 19.54
C LYS A 47 -5.49 -9.50 20.86
N ALA A 48 -4.34 -8.86 20.83
CA ALA A 48 -3.53 -8.56 22.02
C ALA A 48 -4.09 -7.37 22.82
N HIS A 49 -4.78 -6.45 22.16
CA HIS A 49 -5.31 -5.20 22.71
C HIS A 49 -6.81 -5.05 22.34
N PRO A 50 -7.72 -5.76 23.02
CA PRO A 50 -9.14 -5.77 22.67
C PRO A 50 -9.85 -4.42 22.92
N ASP A 51 -9.22 -3.53 23.66
CA ASP A 51 -9.62 -2.14 23.89
C ASP A 51 -9.30 -1.21 22.72
N VAL A 52 -8.49 -1.66 21.73
CA VAL A 52 -8.12 -0.90 20.53
C VAL A 52 -8.62 -1.63 19.29
N GLN A 53 -9.24 -0.92 18.38
CA GLN A 53 -9.64 -1.42 17.07
C GLN A 53 -8.93 -0.64 15.96
N LEU A 54 -8.07 -1.31 15.21
CA LEU A 54 -7.38 -0.77 14.05
C LEU A 54 -8.09 -1.21 12.77
N ASN A 55 -8.32 -0.29 11.85
CA ASN A 55 -8.86 -0.56 10.52
C ASN A 55 -8.02 0.15 9.46
N TYR A 56 -7.90 -0.46 8.28
CA TYR A 56 -7.20 0.13 7.14
C TYR A 56 -7.94 -0.14 5.84
N GLN A 57 -8.12 0.90 5.03
CA GLN A 57 -8.75 0.82 3.71
C GLN A 57 -7.70 1.01 2.61
N SER A 58 -7.53 -0.02 1.79
CA SER A 58 -6.61 -0.01 0.64
C SER A 58 -7.26 0.71 -0.55
N ILE A 59 -7.01 2.02 -0.66
CA ILE A 59 -7.59 2.91 -1.69
C ILE A 59 -6.53 3.59 -2.58
N GLY A 60 -5.27 3.21 -2.41
CA GLY A 60 -4.11 3.80 -3.08
C GLY A 60 -3.57 5.04 -2.37
N SER A 61 -2.26 5.30 -2.54
CA SER A 61 -1.52 6.38 -1.85
C SER A 61 -2.19 7.76 -1.99
N GLY A 62 -2.64 8.12 -3.19
CA GLY A 62 -3.31 9.41 -3.41
C GLY A 62 -4.63 9.56 -2.66
N GLY A 63 -5.39 8.46 -2.51
CA GLY A 63 -6.60 8.44 -1.70
C GLY A 63 -6.29 8.58 -0.21
N GLY A 64 -5.24 7.90 0.27
CA GLY A 64 -4.78 7.98 1.65
C GLY A 64 -4.31 9.38 2.03
N ILE A 65 -3.45 9.99 1.21
CA ILE A 65 -2.96 11.35 1.43
C ILE A 65 -4.15 12.33 1.51
N ARG A 66 -5.11 12.22 0.59
CA ARG A 66 -6.28 13.10 0.59
C ARG A 66 -7.13 12.94 1.86
N GLN A 67 -7.51 11.70 2.22
CA GLN A 67 -8.32 11.46 3.42
C GLN A 67 -7.61 11.89 4.70
N PHE A 68 -6.29 11.69 4.77
CA PHE A 68 -5.49 12.16 5.90
C PHE A 68 -5.47 13.70 5.95
N SER A 69 -5.27 14.37 4.81
CA SER A 69 -5.29 15.83 4.73
C SER A 69 -6.65 16.44 5.09
N ASP A 70 -7.74 15.73 4.71
CA ASP A 70 -9.12 16.12 5.03
C ASP A 70 -9.52 15.77 6.49
N GLY A 71 -8.64 15.13 7.25
CA GLY A 71 -8.92 14.71 8.64
C GLY A 71 -10.00 13.65 8.77
N THR A 72 -10.28 12.88 7.71
CA THR A 72 -11.32 11.83 7.71
C THR A 72 -10.79 10.47 8.16
N VAL A 73 -9.48 10.33 8.32
CA VAL A 73 -8.80 9.16 8.89
C VAL A 73 -7.72 9.60 9.87
N ASP A 74 -7.38 8.72 10.82
CA ASP A 74 -6.40 8.98 11.86
C ASP A 74 -4.97 8.83 11.33
N PHE A 75 -4.75 7.98 10.31
CA PHE A 75 -3.45 7.82 9.66
C PHE A 75 -3.60 7.51 8.17
N GLY A 76 -2.60 7.91 7.39
CA GLY A 76 -2.52 7.67 5.95
C GLY A 76 -1.38 6.71 5.58
N GLY A 77 -1.60 5.82 4.61
CA GLY A 77 -0.53 5.02 4.01
C GLY A 77 -0.15 5.56 2.63
N SER A 78 1.16 5.69 2.36
CA SER A 78 1.66 6.14 1.06
C SER A 78 2.95 5.41 0.69
N ASP A 79 3.13 5.13 -0.61
CA ASP A 79 4.36 4.55 -1.16
C ASP A 79 5.49 5.60 -1.30
N ALA A 80 5.15 6.88 -1.18
CA ALA A 80 6.10 7.98 -1.20
C ALA A 80 5.75 9.00 -0.10
N PRO A 81 6.74 9.74 0.43
CA PRO A 81 6.48 10.85 1.34
C PRO A 81 5.55 11.88 0.72
N MET A 82 4.80 12.57 1.55
CA MET A 82 4.05 13.76 1.11
C MET A 82 5.02 14.86 0.69
N THR A 83 4.61 15.67 -0.29
CA THR A 83 5.36 16.85 -0.68
C THR A 83 5.30 17.93 0.41
N ASP A 84 6.32 18.79 0.49
CA ASP A 84 6.36 19.88 1.45
C ASP A 84 5.12 20.79 1.34
N SER A 85 4.66 21.06 0.10
CA SER A 85 3.45 21.82 -0.15
C SER A 85 2.18 21.17 0.37
N ALA A 86 2.09 19.83 0.29
CA ALA A 86 0.96 19.11 0.85
C ALA A 86 0.99 19.07 2.37
N ILE A 87 2.18 18.96 2.98
CA ILE A 87 2.37 19.02 4.43
C ILE A 87 1.99 20.41 4.96
N ALA A 88 2.45 21.46 4.29
CA ALA A 88 2.17 22.85 4.70
C ALA A 88 0.66 23.21 4.66
N ALA A 89 -0.13 22.49 3.89
CA ALA A 89 -1.58 22.69 3.81
C ALA A 89 -2.35 22.03 4.96
N ILE A 90 -1.70 21.17 5.77
CA ILE A 90 -2.34 20.47 6.88
C ILE A 90 -2.14 21.27 8.16
N GLN A 91 -3.21 21.41 8.95
CA GLN A 91 -3.11 21.98 10.27
C GLN A 91 -2.52 20.97 11.25
N GLY A 92 -1.35 21.27 11.81
CA GLY A 92 -0.66 20.40 12.77
C GLY A 92 0.64 19.79 12.22
N ASN A 93 1.21 18.86 12.96
CA ASN A 93 2.47 18.21 12.60
C ASN A 93 2.20 16.90 11.86
N VAL A 94 2.78 16.74 10.70
CA VAL A 94 2.77 15.48 9.94
C VAL A 94 4.05 14.72 10.21
N LEU A 95 3.92 13.48 10.68
CA LEU A 95 5.03 12.58 10.90
C LEU A 95 5.02 11.46 9.83
N HIS A 96 6.15 11.26 9.16
CA HIS A 96 6.35 10.14 8.25
C HIS A 96 7.10 9.00 8.96
N ILE A 97 6.48 7.82 8.99
CA ILE A 97 7.04 6.63 9.63
C ILE A 97 7.25 5.56 8.56
N PRO A 98 8.49 5.17 8.23
CA PRO A 98 8.74 4.04 7.35
C PRO A 98 8.26 2.74 8.01
N THR A 99 7.41 1.98 7.33
CA THR A 99 6.82 0.75 7.90
C THR A 99 7.19 -0.50 7.13
N VAL A 100 7.14 -0.47 5.79
CA VAL A 100 7.35 -1.64 4.94
C VAL A 100 8.23 -1.26 3.76
N LEU A 101 9.19 -2.10 3.44
CA LEU A 101 10.02 -2.00 2.24
C LEU A 101 9.65 -3.11 1.26
N GLY A 102 9.61 -2.80 -0.02
CA GLY A 102 9.41 -3.75 -1.09
C GLY A 102 10.30 -3.45 -2.28
N ALA A 103 10.73 -4.49 -2.97
CA ALA A 103 11.50 -4.36 -4.19
C ALA A 103 10.58 -4.31 -5.42
N ILE A 104 10.84 -3.36 -6.32
CA ILE A 104 10.27 -3.37 -7.67
C ILE A 104 11.29 -4.03 -8.58
N VAL A 105 10.91 -5.13 -9.20
CA VAL A 105 11.78 -5.89 -10.10
C VAL A 105 11.20 -5.95 -11.50
N ILE A 106 12.08 -5.97 -12.51
CA ILE A 106 11.70 -6.22 -13.89
C ILE A 106 11.93 -7.70 -14.17
N THR A 107 10.87 -8.38 -14.52
CA THR A 107 10.94 -9.76 -14.99
C THR A 107 10.88 -9.79 -16.51
N TYR A 108 11.64 -10.68 -17.12
CA TYR A 108 11.67 -10.84 -18.58
C TYR A 108 11.79 -12.30 -18.97
N SER A 109 11.41 -12.59 -20.22
CA SER A 109 11.61 -13.87 -20.86
C SER A 109 12.12 -13.62 -22.29
N ALA A 110 13.41 -13.88 -22.50
CA ALA A 110 14.02 -13.76 -23.83
C ALA A 110 14.23 -15.16 -24.41
N PRO A 111 13.60 -15.50 -25.56
CA PRO A 111 13.69 -16.84 -26.14
C PRO A 111 15.14 -17.22 -26.46
N GLY A 112 15.57 -18.42 -25.99
CA GLY A 112 16.92 -18.94 -26.25
C GLY A 112 18.05 -18.29 -25.45
N VAL A 113 17.74 -17.38 -24.51
CA VAL A 113 18.73 -16.74 -23.64
C VAL A 113 18.66 -17.36 -22.25
N SER A 114 19.69 -18.06 -21.84
CA SER A 114 19.79 -18.70 -20.52
C SER A 114 20.54 -17.86 -19.48
N GLN A 115 21.35 -16.89 -19.94
CA GLN A 115 22.11 -16.03 -19.06
C GLN A 115 21.30 -14.85 -18.56
N GLN A 116 21.65 -14.35 -17.37
CA GLN A 116 21.05 -13.14 -16.83
C GLN A 116 21.48 -11.93 -17.63
N LEU A 117 20.50 -11.16 -18.13
CA LEU A 117 20.75 -9.94 -18.87
C LEU A 117 20.88 -8.72 -17.95
N LYS A 118 21.76 -7.80 -18.37
CA LYS A 118 21.91 -6.49 -17.74
C LYS A 118 21.05 -5.46 -18.47
N PHE A 119 20.42 -4.58 -17.71
CA PHE A 119 19.62 -3.48 -18.22
C PHE A 119 20.09 -2.17 -17.56
N THR A 120 20.37 -1.15 -18.36
CA THR A 120 20.55 0.19 -17.83
C THR A 120 19.21 0.90 -17.70
N PRO A 121 19.08 1.94 -16.83
CA PRO A 121 17.85 2.72 -16.72
C PRO A 121 17.34 3.25 -18.07
N ASP A 122 18.24 3.73 -18.93
CA ASP A 122 17.89 4.25 -20.25
C ASP A 122 17.34 3.16 -21.19
N VAL A 123 17.95 1.98 -21.20
CA VAL A 123 17.46 0.84 -21.98
C VAL A 123 16.07 0.40 -21.51
N ILE A 124 15.86 0.36 -20.20
CA ILE A 124 14.54 0.06 -19.62
C ILE A 124 13.51 1.09 -20.08
N ALA A 125 13.82 2.38 -19.93
CA ALA A 125 12.94 3.45 -20.36
C ALA A 125 12.61 3.35 -21.85
N ASP A 126 13.61 3.10 -22.70
CA ASP A 126 13.44 2.99 -24.14
C ASP A 126 12.63 1.77 -24.57
N ILE A 127 12.71 0.65 -23.83
CA ILE A 127 11.82 -0.51 -24.03
C ILE A 127 10.35 -0.12 -23.75
N PHE A 128 10.09 0.51 -22.60
CA PHE A 128 8.72 0.90 -22.23
C PHE A 128 8.16 2.04 -23.09
N LEU A 129 9.02 2.88 -23.65
CA LEU A 129 8.66 3.92 -24.62
C LEU A 129 8.47 3.37 -26.05
N GLY A 130 8.82 2.09 -26.29
CA GLY A 130 8.73 1.46 -27.62
C GLY A 130 9.81 1.90 -28.60
N LYS A 131 10.92 2.44 -28.10
CA LYS A 131 12.10 2.80 -28.93
C LYS A 131 13.03 1.61 -29.13
N VAL A 132 13.11 0.70 -28.14
CA VAL A 132 13.75 -0.61 -28.23
C VAL A 132 12.66 -1.65 -28.36
N THR A 133 12.54 -2.25 -29.53
CA THR A 133 11.47 -3.19 -29.86
C THR A 133 11.92 -4.63 -30.08
N LYS A 134 13.25 -4.86 -30.16
CA LYS A 134 13.83 -6.17 -30.41
C LYS A 134 14.91 -6.49 -29.38
N TRP A 135 15.05 -7.78 -29.04
CA TRP A 135 16.08 -8.22 -28.09
C TRP A 135 17.51 -7.95 -28.59
N ASN A 136 17.76 -8.06 -29.89
CA ASN A 136 19.07 -7.79 -30.50
C ASN A 136 19.33 -6.32 -30.82
N ASP A 137 18.57 -5.36 -30.27
CA ASP A 137 18.86 -3.93 -30.42
C ASP A 137 20.28 -3.60 -29.90
N ALA A 138 20.99 -2.70 -30.62
CA ALA A 138 22.34 -2.34 -30.31
C ALA A 138 22.55 -1.84 -28.87
N ARG A 139 21.57 -1.12 -28.32
CA ARG A 139 21.60 -0.62 -26.94
C ARG A 139 21.57 -1.76 -25.92
N LEU A 140 20.84 -2.84 -26.23
CA LEU A 140 20.75 -3.99 -25.33
C LEU A 140 21.97 -4.91 -25.49
N THR A 141 22.44 -5.11 -26.72
CA THR A 141 23.65 -5.91 -27.00
C THR A 141 24.92 -5.29 -26.42
N SER A 142 25.04 -3.96 -26.46
CA SER A 142 26.22 -3.24 -25.93
C SER A 142 26.42 -3.43 -24.43
N VAL A 143 25.33 -3.58 -23.65
CA VAL A 143 25.41 -3.80 -22.19
C VAL A 143 25.42 -5.28 -21.81
N ASN A 144 25.31 -6.18 -22.81
CA ASN A 144 25.32 -7.64 -22.66
C ASN A 144 26.33 -8.29 -23.62
N PRO A 145 27.62 -7.95 -23.53
CA PRO A 145 28.63 -8.54 -24.42
C PRO A 145 28.65 -10.07 -24.22
N GLY A 146 28.69 -10.81 -25.34
CA GLY A 146 28.69 -12.27 -25.34
C GLY A 146 27.30 -12.91 -25.22
N ALA A 147 26.22 -12.13 -25.03
CA ALA A 147 24.87 -12.64 -25.09
C ALA A 147 24.41 -12.82 -26.53
N SER A 148 23.95 -14.05 -26.89
CA SER A 148 23.27 -14.28 -28.16
C SER A 148 21.81 -13.84 -28.06
N LEU A 149 21.54 -12.57 -28.36
CA LEU A 149 20.19 -12.01 -28.26
C LEU A 149 19.43 -12.26 -29.58
N PRO A 150 18.20 -12.81 -29.50
CA PRO A 150 17.40 -13.11 -30.68
C PRO A 150 16.85 -11.84 -31.36
N ALA A 151 16.58 -11.93 -32.66
CA ALA A 151 15.94 -10.84 -33.41
C ALA A 151 14.40 -10.76 -33.20
N THR A 152 13.89 -11.42 -32.18
CA THR A 152 12.46 -11.41 -31.84
C THR A 152 12.03 -10.13 -31.16
N ASP A 153 10.75 -9.79 -31.27
CA ASP A 153 10.19 -8.58 -30.70
C ASP A 153 10.09 -8.64 -29.18
N ILE A 154 10.29 -7.50 -28.53
CA ILE A 154 10.04 -7.31 -27.11
C ILE A 154 8.60 -6.84 -26.90
N HIS A 155 7.84 -7.60 -26.12
CA HIS A 155 6.51 -7.22 -25.69
C HIS A 155 6.56 -6.68 -24.26
N ALA A 156 6.65 -5.36 -24.11
CA ALA A 156 6.66 -4.74 -22.79
C ALA A 156 5.25 -4.75 -22.19
N ALA A 157 5.09 -5.39 -21.03
CA ALA A 157 3.86 -5.36 -20.25
C ALA A 157 4.05 -4.46 -19.03
N GLY A 158 3.34 -3.35 -18.96
CA GLY A 158 3.32 -2.46 -17.82
C GLY A 158 1.95 -2.45 -17.14
N MET A 159 1.94 -2.19 -15.84
CA MET A 159 0.70 -1.90 -15.14
C MET A 159 0.28 -0.46 -15.43
N LYS A 160 -0.78 -0.25 -16.23
CA LYS A 160 -1.41 1.05 -16.40
C LYS A 160 -2.47 1.26 -15.34
N LYS A 161 -2.38 2.37 -14.62
CA LYS A 161 -3.47 2.81 -13.76
C LYS A 161 -4.66 3.20 -14.66
N ALA A 162 -5.74 2.44 -14.60
CA ALA A 162 -6.97 2.78 -15.32
C ALA A 162 -7.60 4.06 -14.74
N PRO A 163 -8.31 4.85 -15.54
CA PRO A 163 -9.19 5.89 -14.99
C PRO A 163 -10.15 5.25 -13.97
N GLY A 164 -10.15 5.74 -12.73
CA GLY A 164 -10.90 5.14 -11.62
C GLY A 164 -10.13 4.19 -10.71
N GLY A 165 -8.79 4.12 -10.80
CA GLY A 165 -7.93 3.46 -9.80
C GLY A 165 -7.75 1.95 -9.95
N ARG A 166 -8.38 1.29 -10.92
CA ARG A 166 -8.12 -0.12 -11.24
C ARG A 166 -6.84 -0.29 -12.08
N ILE A 167 -6.02 -1.26 -11.70
CA ILE A 167 -4.84 -1.66 -12.49
C ILE A 167 -5.33 -2.58 -13.60
N SER A 168 -5.15 -2.17 -14.86
CA SER A 168 -5.43 -3.03 -16.01
C SER A 168 -4.12 -3.53 -16.62
N LYS A 169 -4.05 -4.82 -16.88
CA LYS A 169 -2.96 -5.44 -17.64
C LYS A 169 -3.25 -5.21 -19.12
N LYS A 170 -2.49 -4.36 -19.80
CA LYS A 170 -2.56 -4.22 -21.25
C LYS A 170 -1.39 -4.98 -21.85
N SER A 171 -1.65 -6.18 -22.41
CA SER A 171 -0.76 -6.80 -23.39
C SER A 171 -0.95 -6.07 -24.72
N ARG A 172 0.12 -5.62 -25.33
CA ARG A 172 0.16 -5.33 -26.76
C ARG A 172 0.68 -6.55 -27.49
#